data_ebcd76ab05784cafd4d2aee039792392
#
_entry.id   ebcd76ab05784cafd4d2aee039792392
#
_cell.length_a   1.000
_cell.length_b   1.000
_cell.length_c   1.000
_cell.angle_alpha   90.00
_cell.angle_beta   90.00
_cell.angle_gamma   90.00
#
_symmetry.space_group_name_H-M   'P 1'
#
loop_
_entity.id
_entity.type
_entity.pdbx_description
1 polymer ?
#
loop_
_entity_poly.entity_id
_entity_poly.type
_entity_poly.pdbx_seq_one_letter_code
_entity_poly.pdbx_strand_id
1 'polypeptide(L)'
;MALIALLPILTVELDISYYEVGLLGLGLIITVAVQYAVGRFADRVFSKYLLEAGAVLMGLSFLLLLLVNDFAGLFSVVIMMRIGAAFYHPVGTSWITRKFAGPYLDTALGVQSGVGNFGVIIAMATSGFLGELYSWKAPCVLWAAMNLAAVALGLLLVTEASAPAMSKVPSRKSSKDTLRKMILFTPAIVTGGALYQITSTFGPLNLTNTGLWSPGRADLMFALWIVVGTITSYYFGAVSARFGKFRLLVAGYLAAAVSASVLAFAVDWWLIAPVLVFYGAFLFVTYPALFAFVTDSTAAEERGTAFGILFGFQLGGGALSVYVCGIVADWLADPRYVFLVAAALSAISLLSLIYWRARGSGERTPLPSGLT
;
A
#
# COMPACT_ATOMS: atom_id res chain seq x y z
N MET A 1 4.08 7.62 -3.78
CA MET A 1 5.40 6.98 -3.99
C MET A 1 6.48 7.98 -4.38
N ALA A 2 6.24 8.93 -5.29
CA ALA A 2 7.26 9.92 -5.66
C ALA A 2 7.86 10.66 -4.46
N LEU A 3 7.05 11.10 -3.50
CA LEU A 3 7.55 11.72 -2.27
C LEU A 3 8.33 10.74 -1.38
N ILE A 4 7.91 9.48 -1.31
CA ILE A 4 8.62 8.45 -0.53
C ILE A 4 10.01 8.22 -1.09
N ALA A 5 10.16 8.19 -2.41
CA ALA A 5 11.45 8.09 -3.09
C ALA A 5 12.37 9.31 -2.84
N LEU A 6 11.80 10.45 -2.48
CA LEU A 6 12.58 11.64 -2.12
C LEU A 6 13.00 11.68 -0.65
N LEU A 7 12.48 10.80 0.21
CA LEU A 7 12.80 10.84 1.64
C LEU A 7 14.30 10.80 1.95
N PRO A 8 15.15 9.99 1.27
CA PRO A 8 16.59 10.01 1.51
C PRO A 8 17.25 11.37 1.25
N ILE A 9 16.71 12.16 0.33
CA ILE A 9 17.20 13.50 0.03
C ILE A 9 16.59 14.52 1.01
N LEU A 10 15.30 14.40 1.27
CA LEU A 10 14.56 15.32 2.15
C LEU A 10 15.03 15.24 3.60
N THR A 11 15.44 14.07 4.09
CA THR A 11 15.99 13.92 5.45
C THR A 11 17.27 14.71 5.62
N VAL A 12 18.07 14.87 4.57
CA VAL A 12 19.30 15.66 4.59
C VAL A 12 19.01 17.15 4.34
N GLU A 13 18.24 17.46 3.31
CA GLU A 13 17.99 18.84 2.87
C GLU A 13 17.13 19.66 3.84
N LEU A 14 16.19 19.02 4.52
CA LEU A 14 15.28 19.64 5.48
C LEU A 14 15.56 19.29 6.93
N ASP A 15 16.69 18.58 7.19
CA ASP A 15 17.11 18.11 8.53
C ASP A 15 15.97 17.36 9.27
N ILE A 16 15.33 16.41 8.57
CA ILE A 16 14.17 15.67 9.08
C ILE A 16 14.65 14.39 9.76
N SER A 17 14.23 14.20 11.01
CA SER A 17 14.47 12.98 11.79
C SER A 17 13.66 11.79 11.27
N TYR A 18 14.09 10.57 11.64
CA TYR A 18 13.32 9.35 11.33
C TYR A 18 11.96 9.34 12.05
N TYR A 19 11.86 9.96 13.21
CA TYR A 19 10.58 10.17 13.89
C TYR A 19 9.61 11.00 13.03
N GLU A 20 10.11 12.09 12.45
CA GLU A 20 9.32 12.95 11.56
C GLU A 20 8.92 12.22 10.27
N VAL A 21 9.80 11.38 9.70
CA VAL A 21 9.44 10.46 8.61
C VAL A 21 8.29 9.53 9.06
N GLY A 22 8.36 9.02 10.28
CA GLY A 22 7.29 8.23 10.89
C GLY A 22 5.97 8.98 10.98
N LEU A 23 6.00 10.27 11.38
CA LEU A 23 4.82 11.15 11.42
C LEU A 23 4.17 11.33 10.04
N LEU A 24 4.98 11.47 8.97
CA LEU A 24 4.44 11.52 7.60
C LEU A 24 3.63 10.26 7.25
N GLY A 25 4.00 9.10 7.82
CA GLY A 25 3.28 7.85 7.69
C GLY A 25 1.86 7.90 8.28
N LEU A 26 1.67 8.61 9.40
CA LEU A 26 0.33 8.78 10.02
C LEU A 26 -0.66 9.50 9.12
N GLY A 27 -0.21 10.26 8.14
CA GLY A 27 -1.06 10.85 7.12
C GLY A 27 -1.94 9.83 6.37
N LEU A 28 -1.58 8.54 6.34
CA LEU A 28 -2.42 7.46 5.79
C LEU A 28 -3.76 7.32 6.54
N ILE A 29 -3.81 7.61 7.83
CA ILE A 29 -5.05 7.58 8.62
C ILE A 29 -6.05 8.60 8.05
N ILE A 30 -5.55 9.77 7.66
CA ILE A 30 -6.37 10.80 7.00
C ILE A 30 -6.91 10.28 5.66
N THR A 31 -6.06 9.59 4.88
CA THR A 31 -6.51 8.95 3.64
C THR A 31 -7.67 8.01 3.90
N VAL A 32 -7.61 7.14 4.91
CA VAL A 32 -8.70 6.21 5.25
C VAL A 32 -9.98 6.95 5.63
N ALA A 33 -9.88 7.99 6.48
CA ALA A 33 -11.03 8.78 6.90
C ALA A 33 -11.70 9.51 5.72
N VAL A 34 -10.89 10.12 4.85
CA VAL A 34 -11.37 10.82 3.65
C VAL A 34 -11.95 9.84 2.63
N GLN A 35 -11.31 8.66 2.41
CA GLN A 35 -11.87 7.61 1.53
C GLN A 35 -13.27 7.18 1.94
N TYR A 36 -13.51 7.04 3.25
CA TYR A 36 -14.84 6.72 3.76
C TYR A 36 -15.86 7.82 3.43
N ALA A 37 -15.49 9.09 3.66
CA ALA A 37 -16.33 10.23 3.34
C ALA A 37 -16.60 10.33 1.84
N VAL A 38 -15.55 10.29 1.01
CA VAL A 38 -15.63 10.37 -0.45
C VAL A 38 -16.47 9.23 -1.03
N GLY A 39 -16.31 8.00 -0.53
CA GLY A 39 -17.11 6.86 -0.95
C GLY A 39 -18.62 7.09 -0.80
N ARG A 40 -19.05 7.77 0.26
CA ARG A 40 -20.47 8.15 0.46
C ARG A 40 -20.96 9.24 -0.49
N PHE A 41 -20.06 10.11 -0.95
CA PHE A 41 -20.38 11.15 -1.94
C PHE A 41 -20.30 10.64 -3.38
N ALA A 42 -19.48 9.62 -3.63
CA ALA A 42 -19.27 9.05 -4.97
C ALA A 42 -20.57 8.58 -5.64
N ASP A 43 -21.59 8.24 -4.86
CA ASP A 43 -22.90 7.85 -5.37
C ASP A 43 -23.81 9.03 -5.77
N ARG A 44 -23.40 10.27 -5.47
CA ARG A 44 -24.20 11.48 -5.69
C ARG A 44 -23.60 12.45 -6.71
N VAL A 45 -22.34 12.28 -7.04
CA VAL A 45 -21.57 13.17 -7.92
C VAL A 45 -20.98 12.34 -9.05
N PHE A 46 -20.82 12.96 -10.23
CA PHE A 46 -20.11 12.31 -11.33
C PHE A 46 -18.70 11.90 -10.92
N SER A 47 -18.36 10.63 -11.12
CA SER A 47 -17.06 10.05 -10.75
C SER A 47 -15.89 10.77 -11.40
N LYS A 48 -16.07 11.23 -12.63
CA LYS A 48 -15.11 12.05 -13.37
C LYS A 48 -14.65 13.25 -12.52
N TYR A 49 -15.57 14.10 -12.06
CA TYR A 49 -15.21 15.32 -11.33
C TYR A 49 -14.57 15.04 -9.98
N LEU A 50 -14.94 13.94 -9.32
CA LEU A 50 -14.30 13.53 -8.07
C LEU A 50 -12.85 13.05 -8.31
N LEU A 51 -12.61 12.27 -9.38
CA LEU A 51 -11.25 11.86 -9.75
C LEU A 51 -10.39 13.04 -10.14
N GLU A 52 -10.93 13.98 -10.92
CA GLU A 52 -10.25 15.21 -11.30
C GLU A 52 -9.91 16.08 -10.09
N ALA A 53 -10.84 16.24 -9.13
CA ALA A 53 -10.58 16.97 -7.89
C ALA A 53 -9.42 16.36 -7.10
N GLY A 54 -9.37 15.03 -6.99
CA GLY A 54 -8.25 14.32 -6.37
C GLY A 54 -6.92 14.57 -7.10
N ALA A 55 -6.92 14.50 -8.43
CA ALA A 55 -5.74 14.76 -9.25
C ALA A 55 -5.27 16.22 -9.19
N VAL A 56 -6.19 17.19 -9.16
CA VAL A 56 -5.88 18.61 -8.93
C VAL A 56 -5.21 18.80 -7.58
N LEU A 57 -5.78 18.24 -6.50
CA LEU A 57 -5.19 18.32 -5.16
C LEU A 57 -3.78 17.73 -5.13
N MET A 58 -3.57 16.59 -5.80
CA MET A 58 -2.24 15.99 -5.91
C MET A 58 -1.27 16.89 -6.68
N GLY A 59 -1.66 17.43 -7.84
CA GLY A 59 -0.85 18.33 -8.64
C GLY A 59 -0.47 19.60 -7.89
N LEU A 60 -1.45 20.24 -7.22
CA LEU A 60 -1.21 21.41 -6.40
C LEU A 60 -0.31 21.11 -5.20
N SER A 61 -0.46 19.94 -4.56
CA SER A 61 0.44 19.53 -3.48
C SER A 61 1.87 19.42 -3.96
N PHE A 62 2.12 18.85 -5.14
CA PHE A 62 3.46 18.81 -5.71
C PHE A 62 4.03 20.20 -6.03
N LEU A 63 3.20 21.16 -6.46
CA LEU A 63 3.63 22.56 -6.62
C LEU A 63 3.94 23.22 -5.30
N LEU A 64 3.11 23.00 -4.28
CA LEU A 64 3.34 23.55 -2.94
C LEU A 64 4.61 23.02 -2.28
N LEU A 65 5.04 21.77 -2.60
CA LEU A 65 6.33 21.26 -2.15
C LEU A 65 7.50 22.13 -2.56
N LEU A 66 7.42 22.86 -3.69
CA LEU A 66 8.48 23.78 -4.13
C LEU A 66 8.74 24.93 -3.15
N LEU A 67 7.76 25.26 -2.31
CA LEU A 67 7.82 26.33 -1.33
C LEU A 67 8.17 25.84 0.09
N VAL A 68 8.28 24.52 0.27
CA VAL A 68 8.58 23.92 1.57
C VAL A 68 10.06 24.09 1.92
N ASN A 69 10.31 24.49 3.17
CA ASN A 69 11.66 24.71 3.70
C ASN A 69 11.84 24.10 5.10
N ASP A 70 10.81 23.49 5.66
CA ASP A 70 10.81 22.86 6.99
C ASP A 70 9.87 21.67 7.07
N PHE A 71 9.93 20.94 8.17
CA PHE A 71 9.07 19.78 8.41
C PHE A 71 7.59 20.14 8.51
N ALA A 72 7.23 21.28 9.13
CA ALA A 72 5.83 21.67 9.31
C ALA A 72 5.16 21.94 7.95
N GLY A 73 5.87 22.64 7.05
CA GLY A 73 5.45 22.84 5.67
C GLY A 73 5.31 21.52 4.92
N LEU A 74 6.32 20.63 5.03
CA LEU A 74 6.28 19.30 4.41
C LEU A 74 5.08 18.48 4.91
N PHE A 75 4.88 18.41 6.22
CA PHE A 75 3.78 17.68 6.84
C PHE A 75 2.42 18.19 6.36
N SER A 76 2.24 19.53 6.31
CA SER A 76 1.00 20.17 5.86
C SER A 76 0.68 19.79 4.39
N VAL A 77 1.68 19.85 3.52
CA VAL A 77 1.52 19.48 2.11
C VAL A 77 1.27 17.97 1.96
N VAL A 78 1.92 17.13 2.76
CA VAL A 78 1.66 15.68 2.77
C VAL A 78 0.22 15.38 3.16
N ILE A 79 -0.34 16.06 4.15
CA ILE A 79 -1.76 15.93 4.51
C ILE A 79 -2.66 16.25 3.31
N MET A 80 -2.39 17.33 2.59
CA MET A 80 -3.13 17.70 1.37
C MET A 80 -2.99 16.63 0.28
N MET A 81 -1.78 16.07 0.07
CA MET A 81 -1.55 14.94 -0.83
C MET A 81 -2.38 13.71 -0.44
N ARG A 82 -2.45 13.41 0.86
CA ARG A 82 -3.21 12.26 1.38
C ARG A 82 -4.72 12.43 1.16
N ILE A 83 -5.22 13.67 1.28
CA ILE A 83 -6.60 13.99 0.93
C ILE A 83 -6.83 13.78 -0.58
N GLY A 84 -5.98 14.30 -1.45
CA GLY A 84 -6.08 14.11 -2.90
C GLY A 84 -6.05 12.62 -3.31
N ALA A 85 -5.11 11.85 -2.76
CA ALA A 85 -4.99 10.42 -3.04
C ALA A 85 -6.21 9.60 -2.60
N ALA A 86 -6.96 10.07 -1.60
CA ALA A 86 -8.13 9.38 -1.08
C ALA A 86 -9.30 9.27 -2.08
N PHE A 87 -9.35 10.12 -3.09
CA PHE A 87 -10.41 10.09 -4.10
C PHE A 87 -10.29 8.91 -5.06
N TYR A 88 -9.07 8.49 -5.39
CA TYR A 88 -8.83 7.55 -6.47
C TYR A 88 -9.47 6.17 -6.25
N HIS A 89 -9.19 5.51 -5.14
CA HIS A 89 -9.62 4.13 -4.93
C HIS A 89 -11.14 3.96 -4.84
N PRO A 90 -11.87 4.67 -3.97
CA PRO A 90 -13.32 4.46 -3.85
C PRO A 90 -14.07 4.89 -5.12
N VAL A 91 -13.68 5.99 -5.72
CA VAL A 91 -14.38 6.54 -6.89
C VAL A 91 -14.04 5.74 -8.15
N GLY A 92 -12.75 5.47 -8.40
CA GLY A 92 -12.30 4.75 -9.59
C GLY A 92 -12.82 3.32 -9.61
N THR A 93 -12.71 2.58 -8.50
CA THR A 93 -13.23 1.22 -8.40
C THR A 93 -14.76 1.19 -8.57
N SER A 94 -15.49 2.09 -7.89
CA SER A 94 -16.93 2.20 -8.04
C SER A 94 -17.34 2.53 -9.49
N TRP A 95 -16.59 3.39 -10.18
CA TRP A 95 -16.87 3.72 -11.58
C TRP A 95 -16.66 2.53 -12.51
N ILE A 96 -15.57 1.78 -12.35
CA ILE A 96 -15.27 0.57 -13.12
C ILE A 96 -16.35 -0.49 -12.90
N THR A 97 -16.76 -0.75 -11.65
CA THR A 97 -17.78 -1.75 -11.33
C THR A 97 -19.17 -1.40 -11.87
N ARG A 98 -19.44 -0.13 -12.15
CA ARG A 98 -20.68 0.29 -12.83
C ARG A 98 -20.62 0.15 -14.35
N LYS A 99 -19.42 0.25 -14.95
CA LYS A 99 -19.26 0.18 -16.41
C LYS A 99 -19.03 -1.23 -16.94
N PHE A 100 -18.45 -2.11 -16.17
CA PHE A 100 -18.07 -3.45 -16.59
C PHE A 100 -18.76 -4.51 -15.73
N ALA A 101 -19.10 -5.64 -16.32
CA ALA A 101 -19.71 -6.79 -15.66
C ALA A 101 -19.06 -8.11 -16.11
N GLY A 102 -19.23 -9.17 -15.33
CA GLY A 102 -18.69 -10.51 -15.63
C GLY A 102 -17.17 -10.51 -15.82
N PRO A 103 -16.63 -11.28 -16.78
CA PRO A 103 -15.18 -11.39 -17.02
C PRO A 103 -14.51 -10.08 -17.38
N TYR A 104 -15.23 -9.14 -17.98
CA TYR A 104 -14.68 -7.81 -18.31
C TYR A 104 -14.43 -6.95 -17.09
N LEU A 105 -15.19 -7.13 -16.01
CA LEU A 105 -14.97 -6.42 -14.74
C LEU A 105 -13.63 -6.83 -14.14
N ASP A 106 -13.33 -8.12 -14.06
CA ASP A 106 -12.10 -8.62 -13.50
C ASP A 106 -10.88 -8.12 -14.30
N THR A 107 -11.01 -8.11 -15.63
CA THR A 107 -9.99 -7.55 -16.52
C THR A 107 -9.77 -6.05 -16.28
N ALA A 108 -10.85 -5.26 -16.18
CA ALA A 108 -10.75 -3.81 -15.97
C ALA A 108 -10.13 -3.46 -14.60
N LEU A 109 -10.49 -4.19 -13.54
CA LEU A 109 -9.87 -4.05 -12.21
C LEU A 109 -8.40 -4.47 -12.22
N GLY A 110 -8.06 -5.53 -12.95
CA GLY A 110 -6.69 -5.97 -13.16
C GLY A 110 -5.83 -4.92 -13.88
N VAL A 111 -6.36 -4.32 -14.94
CA VAL A 111 -5.70 -3.21 -15.65
C VAL A 111 -5.52 -2.00 -14.74
N GLN A 112 -6.55 -1.60 -13.99
CA GLN A 112 -6.45 -0.49 -13.03
C GLN A 112 -5.32 -0.72 -12.03
N SER A 113 -5.23 -1.91 -11.44
CA SER A 113 -4.20 -2.26 -10.47
C SER A 113 -2.81 -2.33 -11.11
N GLY A 114 -2.70 -2.92 -12.31
CA GLY A 114 -1.45 -3.03 -13.04
C GLY A 114 -0.87 -1.67 -13.44
N VAL A 115 -1.70 -0.77 -13.99
CA VAL A 115 -1.31 0.60 -14.33
C VAL A 115 -0.91 1.38 -13.07
N GLY A 116 -1.64 1.19 -11.95
CA GLY A 116 -1.29 1.80 -10.67
C GLY A 116 0.10 1.38 -10.19
N ASN A 117 0.41 0.09 -10.19
CA ASN A 117 1.73 -0.43 -9.82
C ASN A 117 2.83 0.05 -10.78
N PHE A 118 2.55 0.10 -12.09
CA PHE A 118 3.48 0.65 -13.08
C PHE A 118 3.81 2.13 -12.78
N GLY A 119 2.79 2.94 -12.42
CA GLY A 119 2.99 4.31 -11.97
C GLY A 119 3.86 4.40 -10.70
N VAL A 120 3.71 3.47 -9.75
CA VAL A 120 4.57 3.39 -8.56
C VAL A 120 6.03 3.12 -8.93
N ILE A 121 6.27 2.16 -9.83
CA ILE A 121 7.61 1.79 -10.29
C ILE A 121 8.28 2.99 -10.98
N ILE A 122 7.56 3.68 -11.88
CA ILE A 122 8.07 4.89 -12.54
C ILE A 122 8.37 5.97 -11.49
N ALA A 123 7.47 6.18 -10.53
CA ALA A 123 7.66 7.19 -9.50
C ALA A 123 8.94 6.94 -8.68
N MET A 124 9.19 5.71 -8.26
CA MET A 124 10.41 5.36 -7.53
C MET A 124 11.64 5.48 -8.42
N ALA A 125 11.60 4.91 -9.62
CA ALA A 125 12.75 4.92 -10.53
C ALA A 125 13.15 6.32 -11.00
N THR A 126 12.20 7.26 -11.13
CA THR A 126 12.49 8.60 -11.65
C THR A 126 12.76 9.63 -10.57
N SER A 127 12.02 9.57 -9.44
CA SER A 127 12.07 10.64 -8.43
C SER A 127 13.40 10.69 -7.71
N GLY A 128 13.96 9.55 -7.32
CA GLY A 128 15.27 9.49 -6.68
C GLY A 128 16.39 10.00 -7.60
N PHE A 129 16.43 9.55 -8.87
CA PHE A 129 17.44 10.01 -9.81
C PHE A 129 17.32 11.49 -10.17
N LEU A 130 16.10 11.97 -10.45
CA LEU A 130 15.92 13.40 -10.75
C LEU A 130 16.22 14.27 -9.53
N GLY A 131 15.89 13.80 -8.33
CA GLY A 131 16.21 14.48 -7.09
C GLY A 131 17.72 14.54 -6.83
N GLU A 132 18.45 13.47 -7.13
CA GLU A 132 19.90 13.38 -7.01
C GLU A 132 20.65 14.23 -8.05
N LEU A 133 20.20 14.17 -9.33
CA LEU A 133 20.89 14.84 -10.43
C LEU A 133 20.67 16.37 -10.48
N TYR A 134 19.51 16.83 -10.07
CA TYR A 134 19.16 18.26 -10.17
C TYR A 134 18.84 18.86 -8.81
N SER A 135 17.77 18.44 -8.19
CA SER A 135 17.26 18.87 -6.88
C SER A 135 16.03 18.07 -6.56
N TRP A 136 15.72 17.83 -5.28
CA TRP A 136 14.48 17.19 -4.86
C TRP A 136 13.21 17.93 -5.36
N LYS A 137 13.34 19.19 -5.76
CA LYS A 137 12.25 19.96 -6.37
C LYS A 137 11.95 19.58 -7.83
N ALA A 138 12.93 19.06 -8.57
CA ALA A 138 12.74 18.69 -9.98
C ALA A 138 11.68 17.59 -10.19
N PRO A 139 11.69 16.45 -9.47
CA PRO A 139 10.60 15.48 -9.58
C PRO A 139 9.26 16.02 -9.10
N CYS A 140 9.22 17.00 -8.20
CA CYS A 140 7.97 17.67 -7.80
C CYS A 140 7.32 18.40 -8.99
N VAL A 141 8.11 19.11 -9.80
CA VAL A 141 7.62 19.75 -11.02
C VAL A 141 7.09 18.73 -12.02
N LEU A 142 7.85 17.64 -12.24
CA LEU A 142 7.42 16.57 -13.13
C LEU A 142 6.07 15.97 -12.71
N TRP A 143 5.94 15.61 -11.44
CA TRP A 143 4.71 14.98 -10.93
C TRP A 143 3.55 15.94 -10.83
N ALA A 144 3.79 17.23 -10.59
CA ALA A 144 2.77 18.25 -10.72
C ALA A 144 2.25 18.34 -12.15
N ALA A 145 3.16 18.45 -13.13
CA ALA A 145 2.81 18.54 -14.55
C ALA A 145 2.03 17.28 -15.01
N MET A 146 2.46 16.08 -14.61
CA MET A 146 1.77 14.84 -14.96
C MET A 146 0.35 14.76 -14.37
N ASN A 147 0.15 15.16 -13.11
CA ASN A 147 -1.18 15.18 -12.51
C ASN A 147 -2.09 16.21 -13.20
N LEU A 148 -1.61 17.41 -13.45
CA LEU A 148 -2.40 18.46 -14.14
C LEU A 148 -2.67 18.11 -15.60
N ALA A 149 -1.72 17.47 -16.29
CA ALA A 149 -1.95 16.94 -17.63
C ALA A 149 -3.02 15.82 -17.63
N ALA A 150 -2.98 14.94 -16.63
CA ALA A 150 -4.01 13.91 -16.46
C ALA A 150 -5.40 14.54 -16.24
N VAL A 151 -5.51 15.62 -15.47
CA VAL A 151 -6.75 16.40 -15.32
C VAL A 151 -7.21 16.95 -16.67
N ALA A 152 -6.34 17.62 -17.41
CA ALA A 152 -6.68 18.19 -18.72
C ALA A 152 -7.17 17.11 -19.69
N LEU A 153 -6.46 15.98 -19.77
CA LEU A 153 -6.85 14.84 -20.60
C LEU A 153 -8.18 14.21 -20.14
N GLY A 154 -8.38 14.05 -18.84
CA GLY A 154 -9.61 13.54 -18.28
C GLY A 154 -10.82 14.43 -18.60
N LEU A 155 -10.66 15.75 -18.47
CA LEU A 155 -11.69 16.71 -18.83
C LEU A 155 -12.05 16.68 -20.32
N LEU A 156 -11.04 16.51 -21.18
CA LEU A 156 -11.22 16.51 -22.63
C LEU A 156 -11.73 15.18 -23.19
N LEU A 157 -11.22 14.04 -22.70
CA LEU A 157 -11.40 12.74 -23.32
C LEU A 157 -12.43 11.87 -22.62
N VAL A 158 -12.68 12.08 -21.32
CA VAL A 158 -13.60 11.25 -20.55
C VAL A 158 -14.98 11.88 -20.54
N THR A 159 -15.97 11.15 -21.08
CA THR A 159 -17.38 11.50 -21.00
C THR A 159 -18.09 10.57 -20.03
N GLU A 160 -18.84 11.13 -19.10
CA GLU A 160 -19.71 10.38 -18.18
C GLU A 160 -21.18 10.77 -18.49
N ALA A 161 -21.93 9.82 -19.05
CA ALA A 161 -23.23 10.10 -19.63
C ALA A 161 -24.36 10.24 -18.60
N SER A 162 -24.19 9.77 -17.36
CA SER A 162 -25.24 9.78 -16.33
C SER A 162 -24.64 9.89 -14.94
N ALA A 163 -25.33 10.60 -14.05
CA ALA A 163 -25.05 10.49 -12.62
C ALA A 163 -25.30 9.05 -12.16
N PRO A 164 -24.52 8.55 -11.22
CA PRO A 164 -24.69 7.18 -10.73
C PRO A 164 -26.07 7.01 -10.13
N ALA A 165 -26.79 5.96 -10.56
CA ALA A 165 -28.02 5.56 -9.89
C ALA A 165 -27.66 5.16 -8.46
N MET A 166 -28.37 5.70 -7.48
CA MET A 166 -28.20 5.30 -6.07
C MET A 166 -28.53 3.81 -5.93
N SER A 167 -27.52 2.95 -5.97
CA SER A 167 -27.66 1.57 -5.56
C SER A 167 -27.76 1.57 -4.02
N LYS A 168 -28.98 1.44 -3.51
CA LYS A 168 -29.22 1.12 -2.12
C LYS A 168 -28.78 -0.33 -1.90
N VAL A 169 -27.47 -0.57 -1.75
CA VAL A 169 -27.03 -1.81 -1.15
C VAL A 169 -27.37 -1.69 0.34
N PRO A 170 -28.27 -2.50 0.88
CA PRO A 170 -28.55 -2.47 2.30
C PRO A 170 -27.27 -2.86 3.02
N SER A 171 -26.64 -1.93 3.72
CA SER A 171 -25.55 -2.23 4.63
C SER A 171 -26.12 -3.06 5.78
N ARG A 172 -26.06 -4.37 5.65
CA ARG A 172 -26.37 -5.26 6.76
C ARG A 172 -25.21 -5.19 7.75
N LYS A 173 -25.50 -4.96 9.04
CA LYS A 173 -24.50 -5.02 10.11
C LYS A 173 -23.81 -6.37 10.01
N SER A 174 -22.47 -6.36 10.00
CA SER A 174 -21.66 -7.59 10.01
C SER A 174 -22.07 -8.48 11.16
N SER A 175 -22.21 -9.78 10.91
CA SER A 175 -22.53 -10.73 11.97
C SER A 175 -21.40 -10.78 13.00
N LYS A 176 -21.72 -11.06 14.28
CA LYS A 176 -20.71 -11.23 15.33
C LYS A 176 -19.67 -12.29 14.96
N ASP A 177 -20.08 -13.31 14.20
CA ASP A 177 -19.22 -14.40 13.77
C ASP A 177 -18.20 -13.95 12.71
N THR A 178 -18.65 -13.15 11.73
CA THR A 178 -17.77 -12.53 10.72
C THR A 178 -16.72 -11.63 11.41
N LEU A 179 -17.16 -10.78 12.35
CA LEU A 179 -16.25 -9.90 13.09
C LEU A 179 -15.23 -10.72 13.91
N ARG A 180 -15.66 -11.78 14.61
CA ARG A 180 -14.78 -12.67 15.36
C ARG A 180 -13.72 -13.33 14.49
N LYS A 181 -14.11 -13.83 13.31
CA LYS A 181 -13.17 -14.42 12.35
C LYS A 181 -12.15 -13.36 11.86
N MET A 182 -12.59 -12.16 11.55
CA MET A 182 -11.70 -11.09 11.12
C MET A 182 -10.72 -10.66 12.22
N ILE A 183 -11.14 -10.58 13.48
CA ILE A 183 -10.27 -10.26 14.63
C ILE A 183 -9.12 -11.26 14.75
N LEU A 184 -9.39 -12.55 14.55
CA LEU A 184 -8.35 -13.58 14.60
C LEU A 184 -7.28 -13.44 13.50
N PHE A 185 -7.65 -12.87 12.34
CA PHE A 185 -6.74 -12.58 11.24
C PHE A 185 -6.14 -11.16 11.29
N THR A 186 -6.53 -10.34 12.27
CA THR A 186 -6.02 -8.97 12.41
C THR A 186 -4.50 -8.88 12.40
N PRO A 187 -3.72 -9.74 13.11
CA PRO A 187 -2.27 -9.67 13.04
C PRO A 187 -1.76 -9.81 11.60
N ALA A 188 -2.26 -10.77 10.83
CA ALA A 188 -1.87 -10.98 9.44
C ALA A 188 -2.28 -9.79 8.55
N ILE A 189 -3.50 -9.25 8.73
CA ILE A 189 -4.01 -8.10 7.97
C ILE A 189 -3.15 -6.85 8.23
N VAL A 190 -2.90 -6.53 9.49
CA VAL A 190 -2.09 -5.37 9.92
C VAL A 190 -0.66 -5.51 9.40
N THR A 191 -0.06 -6.69 9.57
CA THR A 191 1.32 -6.94 9.11
C THR A 191 1.46 -6.81 7.60
N GLY A 192 0.49 -7.27 6.80
CA GLY A 192 0.52 -7.07 5.36
C GLY A 192 0.67 -5.59 5.01
N GLY A 193 -0.15 -4.71 5.59
CA GLY A 193 -0.04 -3.26 5.41
C GLY A 193 1.25 -2.68 5.97
N ALA A 194 1.67 -3.12 7.16
CA ALA A 194 2.90 -2.68 7.82
C ALA A 194 4.14 -2.97 6.97
N LEU A 195 4.29 -4.19 6.47
CA LEU A 195 5.43 -4.60 5.66
C LEU A 195 5.57 -3.76 4.38
N TYR A 196 4.45 -3.50 3.70
CA TYR A 196 4.47 -2.64 2.52
C TYR A 196 4.93 -1.23 2.87
N GLN A 197 4.34 -0.63 3.89
CA GLN A 197 4.62 0.76 4.26
C GLN A 197 6.03 0.93 4.85
N ILE A 198 6.47 0.03 5.73
CA ILE A 198 7.82 0.05 6.30
C ILE A 198 8.86 -0.09 5.18
N THR A 199 8.72 -1.10 4.32
CA THR A 199 9.68 -1.39 3.26
C THR A 199 9.75 -0.25 2.24
N SER A 200 8.61 0.30 1.84
CA SER A 200 8.59 1.44 0.90
C SER A 200 9.22 2.69 1.51
N THR A 201 8.95 2.98 2.79
CA THR A 201 9.38 4.22 3.44
C THR A 201 10.84 4.16 3.88
N PHE A 202 11.21 3.10 4.59
CA PHE A 202 12.54 2.98 5.20
C PHE A 202 13.54 2.18 4.39
N GLY A 203 13.12 1.47 3.33
CA GLY A 203 14.03 0.69 2.52
C GLY A 203 15.12 1.53 1.86
N PRO A 204 14.77 2.53 1.04
CA PRO A 204 15.76 3.44 0.46
C PRO A 204 16.56 4.20 1.51
N LEU A 205 15.92 4.67 2.61
CA LEU A 205 16.59 5.35 3.72
C LEU A 205 17.66 4.46 4.38
N ASN A 206 17.36 3.18 4.60
CA ASN A 206 18.31 2.24 5.17
C ASN A 206 19.55 2.08 4.28
N LEU A 207 19.38 1.96 2.97
CA LEU A 207 20.50 1.82 2.06
C LEU A 207 21.35 3.09 1.98
N THR A 208 20.73 4.25 1.86
CA THR A 208 21.44 5.53 1.77
C THR A 208 22.17 5.86 3.08
N ASN A 209 21.61 5.47 4.24
CA ASN A 209 22.27 5.65 5.54
C ASN A 209 23.61 4.92 5.65
N THR A 210 23.86 3.88 4.86
CA THR A 210 25.16 3.19 4.82
C THR A 210 26.27 4.01 4.16
N GLY A 211 25.93 5.07 3.44
CA GLY A 211 26.84 5.86 2.62
C GLY A 211 27.34 5.18 1.33
N LEU A 212 26.90 3.93 1.08
CA LEU A 212 27.32 3.15 -0.10
C LEU A 212 26.36 3.30 -1.29
N TRP A 213 25.15 3.77 -1.02
CA TRP A 213 24.08 3.87 -2.01
C TRP A 213 23.65 5.31 -2.21
N SER A 214 23.58 5.74 -3.47
CA SER A 214 22.92 7.00 -3.79
C SER A 214 21.39 6.84 -3.74
N PRO A 215 20.63 7.93 -3.51
CA PRO A 215 19.18 7.91 -3.42
C PRO A 215 18.51 7.24 -4.63
N GLY A 216 18.90 7.61 -5.84
CA GLY A 216 18.34 7.05 -7.07
C GLY A 216 18.59 5.54 -7.21
N ARG A 217 19.78 5.06 -6.85
CA ARG A 217 20.12 3.63 -6.88
C ARG A 217 19.36 2.84 -5.81
N ALA A 218 19.22 3.41 -4.62
CA ALA A 218 18.45 2.79 -3.53
C ALA A 218 16.98 2.63 -3.91
N ASP A 219 16.37 3.67 -4.47
CA ASP A 219 14.98 3.63 -4.94
C ASP A 219 14.77 2.60 -6.05
N LEU A 220 15.68 2.55 -7.03
CA LEU A 220 15.60 1.58 -8.12
C LEU A 220 15.71 0.15 -7.58
N MET A 221 16.61 -0.09 -6.62
CA MET A 221 16.74 -1.39 -5.96
C MET A 221 15.44 -1.79 -5.27
N PHE A 222 14.84 -0.86 -4.51
CA PHE A 222 13.56 -1.11 -3.86
C PHE A 222 12.36 -1.14 -4.82
N ALA A 223 12.43 -0.59 -6.03
CA ALA A 223 11.39 -0.80 -7.04
C ALA A 223 11.29 -2.27 -7.49
N LEU A 224 12.40 -3.02 -7.42
CA LEU A 224 12.48 -4.43 -7.85
C LEU A 224 11.46 -5.33 -7.11
N TRP A 225 11.27 -5.16 -5.80
CA TRP A 225 10.31 -5.98 -5.05
C TRP A 225 8.87 -5.74 -5.47
N ILE A 226 8.53 -4.51 -5.89
CA ILE A 226 7.19 -4.16 -6.40
C ILE A 226 6.98 -4.77 -7.78
N VAL A 227 7.99 -4.74 -8.65
CA VAL A 227 7.95 -5.37 -9.98
C VAL A 227 7.65 -6.87 -9.83
N VAL A 228 8.46 -7.56 -9.05
CA VAL A 228 8.32 -9.01 -8.84
C VAL A 228 7.00 -9.32 -8.14
N GLY A 229 6.65 -8.55 -7.12
CA GLY A 229 5.39 -8.71 -6.39
C GLY A 229 4.16 -8.55 -7.29
N THR A 230 4.17 -7.58 -8.19
CA THR A 230 3.08 -7.38 -9.16
C THR A 230 2.94 -8.61 -10.08
N ILE A 231 4.05 -9.12 -10.59
CA ILE A 231 4.07 -10.32 -11.44
C ILE A 231 3.51 -11.53 -10.67
N THR A 232 3.97 -11.77 -9.46
CA THR A 232 3.52 -12.93 -8.66
C THR A 232 2.06 -12.82 -8.23
N SER A 233 1.55 -11.62 -7.94
CA SER A 233 0.13 -11.40 -7.68
C SER A 233 -0.75 -11.76 -8.88
N TYR A 234 -0.29 -11.48 -10.09
CA TYR A 234 -1.00 -11.85 -11.31
C TYR A 234 -1.17 -13.37 -11.44
N TYR A 235 -0.15 -14.15 -11.06
CA TYR A 235 -0.19 -15.61 -11.10
C TYR A 235 -0.80 -16.25 -9.85
N PHE A 236 -1.31 -15.49 -8.90
CA PHE A 236 -1.84 -16.00 -7.63
C PHE A 236 -2.88 -17.11 -7.80
N GLY A 237 -3.80 -16.99 -8.76
CA GLY A 237 -4.83 -18.00 -9.03
C GLY A 237 -4.24 -19.39 -9.29
N ALA A 238 -3.27 -19.48 -10.18
CA ALA A 238 -2.60 -20.72 -10.53
C ALA A 238 -1.77 -21.29 -9.34
N VAL A 239 -1.06 -20.40 -8.64
CA VAL A 239 -0.23 -20.80 -7.49
C VAL A 239 -1.11 -21.26 -6.32
N SER A 240 -2.21 -20.56 -6.03
CA SER A 240 -3.12 -20.90 -4.94
C SER A 240 -3.91 -22.19 -5.20
N ALA A 241 -4.23 -22.49 -6.45
CA ALA A 241 -4.86 -23.77 -6.83
C ALA A 241 -3.94 -24.96 -6.55
N ARG A 242 -2.61 -24.78 -6.70
CA ARG A 242 -1.62 -25.86 -6.49
C ARG A 242 -1.21 -26.02 -5.03
N PHE A 243 -0.98 -24.93 -4.30
CA PHE A 243 -0.38 -24.95 -2.97
C PHE A 243 -1.37 -24.67 -1.83
N GLY A 244 -2.56 -24.14 -2.15
CA GLY A 244 -3.57 -23.73 -1.18
C GLY A 244 -3.30 -22.35 -0.57
N LYS A 245 -4.37 -21.57 -0.37
CA LYS A 245 -4.32 -20.18 0.09
C LYS A 245 -3.66 -20.01 1.46
N PHE A 246 -3.96 -20.91 2.41
CA PHE A 246 -3.42 -20.85 3.77
C PHE A 246 -1.90 -21.09 3.81
N ARG A 247 -1.41 -22.10 3.05
CA ARG A 247 0.02 -22.38 2.96
C ARG A 247 0.78 -21.20 2.36
N LEU A 248 0.18 -20.50 1.39
CA LEU A 248 0.75 -19.30 0.79
C LEU A 248 0.83 -18.14 1.78
N LEU A 249 -0.17 -17.95 2.66
CA LEU A 249 -0.10 -16.97 3.74
C LEU A 249 1.04 -17.29 4.71
N VAL A 250 1.14 -18.52 5.15
CA VAL A 250 2.22 -18.97 6.06
C VAL A 250 3.60 -18.79 5.40
N ALA A 251 3.76 -19.24 4.16
CA ALA A 251 5.00 -19.09 3.41
C ALA A 251 5.34 -17.60 3.18
N GLY A 252 4.34 -16.77 2.90
CA GLY A 252 4.51 -15.33 2.71
C GLY A 252 5.06 -14.62 3.94
N TYR A 253 4.49 -14.87 5.12
CA TYR A 253 4.98 -14.25 6.36
C TYR A 253 6.29 -14.85 6.85
N LEU A 254 6.55 -16.14 6.61
CA LEU A 254 7.86 -16.73 6.88
C LEU A 254 8.94 -16.09 6.00
N ALA A 255 8.69 -16.03 4.70
CA ALA A 255 9.59 -15.36 3.76
C ALA A 255 9.82 -13.89 4.10
N ALA A 256 8.76 -13.18 4.51
CA ALA A 256 8.87 -11.79 4.93
C ALA A 256 9.73 -11.63 6.20
N ALA A 257 9.56 -12.50 7.19
CA ALA A 257 10.38 -12.48 8.41
C ALA A 257 11.87 -12.69 8.09
N VAL A 258 12.19 -13.70 7.27
CA VAL A 258 13.56 -14.00 6.86
C VAL A 258 14.13 -12.84 6.03
N SER A 259 13.41 -12.38 5.01
CA SER A 259 13.87 -11.30 4.14
C SER A 259 14.12 -10.01 4.90
N ALA A 260 13.19 -9.61 5.78
CA ALA A 260 13.34 -8.42 6.60
C ALA A 260 14.57 -8.54 7.54
N SER A 261 14.79 -9.71 8.15
CA SER A 261 15.97 -9.94 9.00
C SER A 261 17.27 -9.79 8.19
N VAL A 262 17.31 -10.27 6.95
CA VAL A 262 18.49 -10.12 6.09
C VAL A 262 18.65 -8.67 5.65
N LEU A 263 17.57 -7.98 5.23
CA LEU A 263 17.61 -6.58 4.79
C LEU A 263 18.06 -5.62 5.89
N ALA A 264 17.90 -5.97 7.17
CA ALA A 264 18.42 -5.18 8.27
C ALA A 264 19.95 -5.02 8.22
N PHE A 265 20.68 -6.01 7.70
CA PHE A 265 22.15 -6.04 7.71
C PHE A 265 22.78 -6.13 6.31
N ALA A 266 21.97 -6.30 5.26
CA ALA A 266 22.46 -6.38 3.90
C ALA A 266 22.85 -4.98 3.39
N VAL A 267 24.06 -4.86 2.84
CA VAL A 267 24.57 -3.63 2.23
C VAL A 267 24.95 -3.81 0.76
N ASP A 268 25.27 -5.04 0.37
CA ASP A 268 25.76 -5.37 -0.96
C ASP A 268 24.60 -5.70 -1.91
N TRP A 269 24.65 -5.18 -3.13
CA TRP A 269 23.60 -5.37 -4.14
C TRP A 269 23.34 -6.84 -4.47
N TRP A 270 24.36 -7.69 -4.51
CA TRP A 270 24.27 -9.11 -4.82
C TRP A 270 23.50 -9.91 -3.76
N LEU A 271 23.38 -9.39 -2.53
CA LEU A 271 22.54 -9.96 -1.48
C LEU A 271 21.17 -9.30 -1.44
N ILE A 272 21.11 -7.96 -1.57
CA ILE A 272 19.86 -7.19 -1.50
C ILE A 272 18.92 -7.56 -2.64
N ALA A 273 19.40 -7.63 -3.89
CA ALA A 273 18.57 -7.90 -5.05
C ALA A 273 17.82 -9.25 -4.96
N PRO A 274 18.47 -10.40 -4.73
CA PRO A 274 17.76 -11.68 -4.61
C PRO A 274 16.82 -11.72 -3.39
N VAL A 275 17.18 -11.05 -2.29
CA VAL A 275 16.31 -10.96 -1.11
C VAL A 275 15.06 -10.14 -1.42
N LEU A 276 15.17 -9.02 -2.14
CA LEU A 276 14.02 -8.22 -2.55
C LEU A 276 13.13 -8.95 -3.57
N VAL A 277 13.73 -9.71 -4.49
CA VAL A 277 12.98 -10.59 -5.41
C VAL A 277 12.18 -11.62 -4.63
N PHE A 278 12.82 -12.31 -3.70
CA PHE A 278 12.17 -13.31 -2.86
C PHE A 278 11.10 -12.67 -1.96
N TYR A 279 11.42 -11.55 -1.31
CA TYR A 279 10.49 -10.80 -0.48
C TYR A 279 9.26 -10.35 -1.25
N GLY A 280 9.45 -9.72 -2.43
CA GLY A 280 8.36 -9.26 -3.29
C GLY A 280 7.47 -10.42 -3.75
N ALA A 281 8.09 -11.52 -4.22
CA ALA A 281 7.38 -12.69 -4.69
C ALA A 281 6.43 -13.27 -3.63
N PHE A 282 6.88 -13.38 -2.40
CA PHE A 282 6.11 -14.01 -1.33
C PHE A 282 5.18 -13.04 -0.61
N LEU A 283 5.59 -11.78 -0.37
CA LEU A 283 4.74 -10.81 0.31
C LEU A 283 3.49 -10.48 -0.51
N PHE A 284 3.65 -10.21 -1.81
CA PHE A 284 2.51 -9.80 -2.64
C PHE A 284 1.47 -10.90 -2.85
N VAL A 285 1.85 -12.17 -2.72
CA VAL A 285 0.90 -13.30 -2.72
C VAL A 285 0.00 -13.27 -1.48
N THR A 286 0.44 -12.69 -0.37
CA THR A 286 -0.38 -12.62 0.85
C THR A 286 -1.63 -11.75 0.69
N TYR A 287 -1.60 -10.70 -0.15
CA TYR A 287 -2.74 -9.81 -0.35
C TYR A 287 -3.95 -10.52 -0.97
N PRO A 288 -3.83 -11.12 -2.17
CA PRO A 288 -4.95 -11.86 -2.75
C PRO A 288 -5.35 -13.07 -1.90
N ALA A 289 -4.42 -13.67 -1.13
CA ALA A 289 -4.75 -14.74 -0.20
C ALA A 289 -5.63 -14.25 0.97
N LEU A 290 -5.34 -13.08 1.54
CA LEU A 290 -6.18 -12.44 2.56
C LEU A 290 -7.54 -12.02 1.99
N PHE A 291 -7.59 -11.49 0.77
CA PHE A 291 -8.85 -11.12 0.11
C PHE A 291 -9.73 -12.34 -0.13
N ALA A 292 -9.13 -13.43 -0.61
CA ALA A 292 -9.82 -14.69 -0.80
C ALA A 292 -10.33 -15.26 0.53
N PHE A 293 -9.54 -15.17 1.62
CA PHE A 293 -9.98 -15.56 2.95
C PHE A 293 -11.21 -14.76 3.41
N VAL A 294 -11.21 -13.44 3.26
CA VAL A 294 -12.36 -12.59 3.59
C VAL A 294 -13.57 -13.00 2.76
N THR A 295 -13.40 -13.19 1.45
CA THR A 295 -14.48 -13.61 0.54
C THR A 295 -15.09 -14.96 0.94
N ASP A 296 -14.24 -15.93 1.29
CA ASP A 296 -14.67 -17.29 1.66
C ASP A 296 -15.31 -17.35 3.07
N SER A 297 -14.96 -16.39 3.94
CA SER A 297 -15.41 -16.37 5.34
C SER A 297 -16.64 -15.50 5.59
N THR A 298 -17.10 -14.72 4.59
CA THR A 298 -18.19 -13.74 4.75
C THR A 298 -19.30 -13.96 3.74
N ALA A 299 -20.56 -13.76 4.20
CA ALA A 299 -21.72 -13.75 3.32
C ALA A 299 -21.62 -12.63 2.28
N ALA A 300 -22.21 -12.82 1.10
CA ALA A 300 -22.12 -11.86 0.00
C ALA A 300 -22.55 -10.44 0.40
N GLU A 301 -23.60 -10.33 1.25
CA GLU A 301 -24.17 -9.08 1.73
C GLU A 301 -23.28 -8.35 2.74
N GLU A 302 -22.34 -9.07 3.39
CA GLU A 302 -21.42 -8.55 4.42
C GLU A 302 -20.02 -8.25 3.86
N ARG A 303 -19.69 -8.69 2.65
CA ARG A 303 -18.35 -8.55 2.05
C ARG A 303 -17.86 -7.12 2.02
N GLY A 304 -18.72 -6.17 1.68
CA GLY A 304 -18.36 -4.74 1.66
C GLY A 304 -17.85 -4.25 3.02
N THR A 305 -18.55 -4.61 4.10
CA THR A 305 -18.13 -4.26 5.46
C THR A 305 -16.83 -4.97 5.86
N ALA A 306 -16.70 -6.26 5.52
CA ALA A 306 -15.51 -7.05 5.82
C ALA A 306 -14.27 -6.53 5.09
N PHE A 307 -14.38 -6.17 3.82
CA PHE A 307 -13.30 -5.51 3.07
C PHE A 307 -12.99 -4.12 3.61
N GLY A 308 -13.99 -3.35 4.04
CA GLY A 308 -13.78 -2.07 4.71
C GLY A 308 -12.95 -2.21 5.99
N ILE A 309 -13.23 -3.23 6.80
CA ILE A 309 -12.45 -3.56 8.01
C ILE A 309 -11.03 -3.99 7.62
N LEU A 310 -10.89 -4.87 6.62
CA LEU A 310 -9.59 -5.34 6.13
C LEU A 310 -8.71 -4.17 5.69
N PHE A 311 -9.20 -3.31 4.81
CA PHE A 311 -8.43 -2.15 4.33
C PHE A 311 -8.17 -1.12 5.43
N GLY A 312 -9.11 -0.92 6.35
CA GLY A 312 -8.93 -0.05 7.51
C GLY A 312 -7.78 -0.54 8.40
N PHE A 313 -7.72 -1.83 8.71
CA PHE A 313 -6.62 -2.42 9.48
C PHE A 313 -5.30 -2.46 8.70
N GLN A 314 -5.34 -2.73 7.41
CA GLN A 314 -4.15 -2.73 6.57
C GLN A 314 -3.49 -1.35 6.49
N LEU A 315 -4.27 -0.33 6.12
CA LEU A 315 -3.76 1.04 5.97
C LEU A 315 -3.48 1.70 7.33
N GLY A 316 -4.39 1.55 8.31
CA GLY A 316 -4.21 2.09 9.65
C GLY A 316 -3.05 1.41 10.38
N GLY A 317 -2.97 0.08 10.30
CA GLY A 317 -1.85 -0.68 10.86
C GLY A 317 -0.52 -0.34 10.17
N GLY A 318 -0.54 -0.14 8.85
CA GLY A 318 0.62 0.34 8.10
C GLY A 318 1.08 1.71 8.57
N ALA A 319 0.16 2.67 8.73
CA ALA A 319 0.46 4.01 9.23
C ALA A 319 1.10 3.99 10.62
N LEU A 320 0.48 3.27 11.55
CA LEU A 320 0.99 3.12 12.92
C LEU A 320 2.35 2.43 12.94
N SER A 321 2.56 1.42 12.10
CA SER A 321 3.84 0.71 12.05
C SER A 321 4.96 1.59 11.53
N VAL A 322 4.73 2.44 10.52
CA VAL A 322 5.72 3.42 10.04
C VAL A 322 6.06 4.43 11.13
N TYR A 323 5.05 4.90 11.88
CA TYR A 323 5.27 5.81 13.00
C TYR A 323 6.12 5.17 14.10
N VAL A 324 5.79 3.95 14.52
CA VAL A 324 6.58 3.21 15.52
C VAL A 324 7.99 2.95 15.01
N CYS A 325 8.17 2.61 13.73
CA CYS A 325 9.47 2.44 13.11
C CYS A 325 10.28 3.73 13.11
N GLY A 326 9.65 4.89 12.88
CA GLY A 326 10.32 6.19 13.00
C GLY A 326 10.88 6.44 14.40
N ILE A 327 10.10 6.15 15.46
CA ILE A 327 10.54 6.24 16.85
C ILE A 327 11.74 5.29 17.11
N VAL A 328 11.65 4.05 16.64
CA VAL A 328 12.72 3.04 16.84
C VAL A 328 13.99 3.46 16.11
N ALA A 329 13.88 3.96 14.88
CA ALA A 329 15.01 4.41 14.08
C ALA A 329 15.73 5.61 14.71
N ASP A 330 15.00 6.58 15.23
CA ASP A 330 15.56 7.72 15.95
C ASP A 330 16.21 7.30 17.27
N TRP A 331 15.50 6.50 18.08
CA TRP A 331 16.01 6.06 19.38
C TRP A 331 17.31 5.25 19.26
N LEU A 332 17.43 4.43 18.22
CA LEU A 332 18.62 3.62 17.95
C LEU A 332 19.60 4.32 16.99
N ALA A 333 19.27 5.53 16.52
CA ALA A 333 20.04 6.33 15.55
C ALA A 333 20.39 5.56 14.26
N ASP A 334 19.58 4.58 13.87
CA ASP A 334 19.84 3.75 12.70
C ASP A 334 18.55 3.14 12.13
N PRO A 335 18.21 3.42 10.87
CA PRO A 335 16.99 2.92 10.24
C PRO A 335 16.98 1.41 9.94
N ARG A 336 18.13 0.71 10.07
CA ARG A 336 18.19 -0.76 9.88
C ARG A 336 17.26 -1.52 10.81
N TYR A 337 17.08 -1.04 12.03
CA TYR A 337 16.28 -1.71 13.04
C TYR A 337 14.78 -1.76 12.73
N VAL A 338 14.30 -0.93 11.82
CA VAL A 338 12.90 -1.01 11.37
C VAL A 338 12.60 -2.33 10.66
N PHE A 339 13.60 -2.92 10.00
CA PHE A 339 13.45 -4.22 9.37
C PHE A 339 13.37 -5.36 10.40
N LEU A 340 13.98 -5.22 11.58
CA LEU A 340 13.78 -6.17 12.68
C LEU A 340 12.38 -6.05 13.27
N VAL A 341 11.80 -4.84 13.32
CA VAL A 341 10.37 -4.65 13.67
C VAL A 341 9.48 -5.34 12.62
N ALA A 342 9.76 -5.17 11.33
CA ALA A 342 9.05 -5.85 10.25
C ALA A 342 9.15 -7.39 10.36
N ALA A 343 10.33 -7.91 10.71
CA ALA A 343 10.55 -9.34 10.94
C ALA A 343 9.73 -9.86 12.16
N ALA A 344 9.72 -9.10 13.26
CA ALA A 344 8.95 -9.43 14.45
C ALA A 344 7.44 -9.45 14.18
N LEU A 345 6.92 -8.45 13.47
CA LEU A 345 5.51 -8.42 13.05
C LEU A 345 5.15 -9.62 12.17
N SER A 346 6.05 -9.98 11.24
CA SER A 346 5.87 -11.17 10.39
C SER A 346 5.85 -12.46 11.20
N ALA A 347 6.73 -12.60 12.20
CA ALA A 347 6.78 -13.76 13.09
C ALA A 347 5.51 -13.84 13.97
N ILE A 348 5.01 -12.72 14.50
CA ILE A 348 3.75 -12.67 15.26
C ILE A 348 2.58 -13.12 14.39
N SER A 349 2.52 -12.67 13.14
CA SER A 349 1.48 -13.08 12.20
C SER A 349 1.56 -14.56 11.86
N LEU A 350 2.76 -15.08 11.64
CA LEU A 350 3.00 -16.49 11.40
C LEU A 350 2.51 -17.35 12.58
N LEU A 351 2.89 -16.98 13.81
CA LEU A 351 2.44 -17.67 15.02
C LEU A 351 0.92 -17.60 15.21
N SER A 352 0.32 -16.45 14.93
CA SER A 352 -1.14 -16.26 14.96
C SER A 352 -1.87 -17.18 13.97
N LEU A 353 -1.36 -17.31 12.74
CA LEU A 353 -1.92 -18.20 11.72
C LEU A 353 -1.79 -19.68 12.12
N ILE A 354 -0.63 -20.08 12.64
CA ILE A 354 -0.40 -21.47 13.10
C ILE A 354 -1.34 -21.78 14.26
N TYR A 355 -1.44 -20.89 15.24
CA TYR A 355 -2.34 -21.03 16.38
C TYR A 355 -3.81 -21.15 15.97
N TRP A 356 -4.26 -20.29 15.04
CA TRP A 356 -5.60 -20.35 14.50
C TRP A 356 -5.90 -21.71 13.87
N ARG A 357 -4.98 -22.24 13.07
CA ARG A 357 -5.13 -23.55 12.44
C ARG A 357 -5.19 -24.69 13.48
N ALA A 358 -4.36 -24.63 14.49
CA ALA A 358 -4.34 -25.65 15.54
C ALA A 358 -5.68 -25.73 16.32
N ARG A 359 -6.33 -24.57 16.58
CA ARG A 359 -7.66 -24.52 17.23
C ARG A 359 -8.80 -24.95 16.31
N GLY A 360 -8.76 -24.54 15.04
CA GLY A 360 -9.79 -24.88 14.05
C GLY A 360 -9.84 -26.38 13.72
N SER A 361 -8.76 -27.11 13.96
CA SER A 361 -8.71 -28.57 13.79
C SER A 361 -9.46 -29.32 14.89
N GLY A 362 -9.76 -28.66 16.02
CA GLY A 362 -10.53 -29.25 17.16
C GLY A 362 -12.04 -29.06 17.05
N GLU A 363 -12.50 -27.98 16.43
CA GLU A 363 -13.90 -27.76 16.11
C GLU A 363 -14.08 -28.12 14.61
N ARG A 364 -14.77 -29.22 14.32
CA ARG A 364 -15.11 -29.66 12.95
C ARG A 364 -16.07 -28.68 12.28
N THR A 365 -15.66 -27.45 12.08
CA THR A 365 -16.20 -26.59 11.04
C THR A 365 -15.49 -26.98 9.76
N PRO A 366 -16.18 -27.47 8.72
CA PRO A 366 -15.53 -27.77 7.45
C PRO A 366 -14.83 -26.48 6.99
N LEU A 367 -13.51 -26.56 6.78
CA LEU A 367 -12.78 -25.52 6.08
C LEU A 367 -13.51 -25.27 4.77
N PRO A 368 -13.78 -24.02 4.36
CA PRO A 368 -14.32 -23.76 3.04
C PRO A 368 -13.47 -24.51 2.02
N SER A 369 -14.12 -25.26 1.14
CA SER A 369 -13.48 -26.05 0.09
C SER A 369 -12.52 -25.13 -0.69
N GLY A 370 -11.22 -25.31 -0.51
CA GLY A 370 -10.17 -24.47 -1.10
C GLY A 370 -9.10 -23.98 -0.13
N LEU A 371 -9.17 -24.31 1.19
CA LEU A 371 -8.12 -24.01 2.18
C LEU A 371 -7.23 -25.22 2.55
N THR A 372 -7.45 -26.40 1.90
CA THR A 372 -6.60 -27.59 2.05
C THR A 372 -5.39 -27.55 1.14
#